data_629b601a99e6d3f7b2bd71d059b8961e
#
_entry.id   629b601a99e6d3f7b2bd71d059b8961e
#
_cell.length_a   1.000
_cell.length_b   1.000
_cell.length_c   1.000
_cell.angle_alpha   90.00
_cell.angle_beta   90.00
_cell.angle_gamma   90.00
#
_symmetry.space_group_name_H-M   'P 1'
#
loop_
_entity.id
_entity.type
_entity.pdbx_description
1 polymer ?
#
loop_
_entity_poly.entity_id
_entity_poly.type
_entity_poly.pdbx_seq_one_letter_code
_entity_poly.pdbx_strand_id
1 'polypeptide(L)'
;MKKYILILFALSLIVSCSQVTSTTFNGFGPRDFPITMGSQSSVDVVIAMDKLWEEGDFDGMREHISDSARFVWEDGRVHSREEFINSLKSDTLMYSWTFDWAFSVKDDNPQEINEWVNAGFNVVETTKSGDTLGRAHYNEWYLINKDGKISFWFNTKANR
;
A
#
# COMPACT_ATOMS: atom_id res chain seq x y z
N MET A 1 41.69 17.42 -41.49
CA MET A 1 40.25 17.76 -41.46
C MET A 1 39.35 16.55 -41.22
N LYS A 2 39.55 15.37 -41.80
CA LYS A 2 38.67 14.18 -41.58
C LYS A 2 38.63 13.65 -40.15
N LYS A 3 39.71 13.79 -39.33
CA LYS A 3 39.77 13.32 -37.96
C LYS A 3 38.92 14.15 -36.99
N TYR A 4 38.73 15.44 -37.23
CA TYR A 4 37.94 16.32 -36.38
C TYR A 4 36.44 16.16 -36.62
N ILE A 5 36.01 15.75 -37.80
CA ILE A 5 34.62 15.49 -38.14
C ILE A 5 34.12 14.25 -37.41
N LEU A 6 34.96 13.22 -37.25
CA LEU A 6 34.62 12.00 -36.51
C LEU A 6 34.46 12.26 -35.02
N ILE A 7 35.25 13.16 -34.43
CA ILE A 7 35.18 13.54 -33.01
C ILE A 7 33.91 14.36 -32.74
N LEU A 8 33.54 15.27 -33.65
CA LEU A 8 32.30 16.03 -33.54
C LEU A 8 31.05 15.13 -33.63
N PHE A 9 31.09 14.09 -34.49
CA PHE A 9 29.98 13.14 -34.62
C PHE A 9 29.85 12.21 -33.40
N ALA A 10 30.96 11.84 -32.78
CA ALA A 10 30.96 11.05 -31.55
C ALA A 10 30.45 11.84 -30.34
N LEU A 11 30.73 13.18 -30.26
CA LEU A 11 30.19 14.03 -29.19
C LEU A 11 28.67 14.28 -29.30
N SER A 12 28.10 14.27 -30.51
CA SER A 12 26.66 14.47 -30.70
C SER A 12 25.80 13.26 -30.27
N LEU A 13 26.40 12.08 -30.15
CA LEU A 13 25.70 10.86 -29.71
C LEU A 13 25.57 10.74 -28.18
N ILE A 14 26.32 11.55 -27.43
CA ILE A 14 26.27 11.49 -25.92
C ILE A 14 25.18 12.38 -25.33
N VAL A 15 24.59 13.28 -26.10
CA VAL A 15 23.58 14.25 -25.64
C VAL A 15 22.14 13.70 -25.71
N SER A 16 21.92 12.49 -26.21
CA SER A 16 20.60 11.98 -26.53
C SER A 16 20.11 10.89 -25.57
N CYS A 17 20.16 11.11 -24.25
CA CYS A 17 19.32 10.30 -23.35
C CYS A 17 19.16 10.97 -21.97
N SER A 18 18.68 12.19 -21.91
CA SER A 18 17.89 12.61 -20.77
C SER A 18 16.44 12.29 -21.12
N GLN A 19 15.99 11.08 -20.78
CA GLN A 19 14.56 10.85 -20.68
C GLN A 19 14.05 11.79 -19.59
N VAL A 20 13.45 12.90 -20.02
CA VAL A 20 12.57 13.66 -19.15
C VAL A 20 11.40 12.74 -18.88
N THR A 21 11.45 12.01 -17.77
CA THR A 21 10.27 11.34 -17.23
C THR A 21 9.28 12.44 -16.89
N SER A 22 8.38 12.75 -17.82
CA SER A 22 7.25 13.63 -17.51
C SER A 22 6.41 12.92 -16.46
N THR A 23 6.42 13.44 -15.24
CA THR A 23 5.53 12.99 -14.20
C THR A 23 4.10 13.30 -14.66
N THR A 24 3.31 12.27 -14.92
CA THR A 24 1.92 12.45 -15.32
C THR A 24 1.10 12.60 -14.04
N PHE A 25 0.51 13.77 -13.85
CA PHE A 25 -0.43 14.03 -12.77
C PHE A 25 -1.82 13.56 -13.20
N ASN A 26 -2.55 12.96 -12.25
CA ASN A 26 -3.94 12.57 -12.46
C ASN A 26 -4.75 12.81 -11.17
N GLY A 27 -5.46 13.92 -11.13
CA GLY A 27 -6.21 14.33 -9.96
C GLY A 27 -5.45 15.22 -8.99
N PHE A 28 -6.08 15.50 -7.86
CA PHE A 28 -5.53 16.33 -6.79
C PHE A 28 -5.87 15.71 -5.42
N GLY A 29 -4.96 15.86 -4.48
CA GLY A 29 -5.12 15.48 -3.09
C GLY A 29 -5.62 16.61 -2.20
N PRO A 30 -5.62 16.44 -0.89
CA PRO A 30 -5.88 17.52 0.05
C PRO A 30 -4.98 18.73 -0.24
N ARG A 31 -5.55 19.95 -0.12
CA ARG A 31 -4.85 21.21 -0.42
C ARG A 31 -4.44 21.37 -1.89
N ASP A 32 -5.14 20.71 -2.82
CA ASP A 32 -4.93 20.81 -4.28
C ASP A 32 -3.54 20.37 -4.77
N PHE A 33 -2.79 19.59 -3.99
CA PHE A 33 -1.54 18.98 -4.47
C PHE A 33 -1.83 17.92 -5.53
N PRO A 34 -1.05 17.91 -6.64
CA PRO A 34 -1.21 16.89 -7.67
C PRO A 34 -0.95 15.48 -7.14
N ILE A 35 -1.73 14.50 -7.61
CA ILE A 35 -1.54 13.08 -7.30
C ILE A 35 -0.68 12.43 -8.36
N THR A 36 0.28 11.63 -7.90
CA THR A 36 1.16 10.79 -8.74
C THR A 36 1.18 9.36 -8.22
N MET A 37 1.74 8.44 -8.99
CA MET A 37 2.04 7.09 -8.48
C MET A 37 3.06 7.18 -7.35
N GLY A 38 2.83 6.40 -6.31
CA GLY A 38 3.77 6.21 -5.21
C GLY A 38 4.85 5.17 -5.54
N SER A 39 5.59 4.75 -4.53
CA SER A 39 6.72 3.81 -4.66
C SER A 39 6.27 2.35 -4.59
N GLN A 40 7.04 1.46 -5.21
CA GLN A 40 6.90 0.02 -5.04
C GLN A 40 7.17 -0.39 -3.58
N SER A 41 8.11 0.27 -2.91
CA SER A 41 8.43 -0.05 -1.51
C SER A 41 7.24 0.11 -0.56
N SER A 42 6.35 1.07 -0.81
CA SER A 42 5.12 1.21 -0.04
C SER A 42 4.15 0.04 -0.27
N VAL A 43 4.04 -0.45 -1.49
CA VAL A 43 3.26 -1.67 -1.80
C VAL A 43 3.88 -2.89 -1.13
N ASP A 44 5.21 -3.01 -1.12
CA ASP A 44 5.93 -4.13 -0.51
C ASP A 44 5.69 -4.24 1.00
N VAL A 45 5.50 -3.10 1.69
CA VAL A 45 5.11 -3.08 3.13
C VAL A 45 3.76 -3.76 3.33
N VAL A 46 2.78 -3.46 2.48
CA VAL A 46 1.43 -4.07 2.57
C VAL A 46 1.48 -5.55 2.25
N ILE A 47 2.23 -5.96 1.23
CA ILE A 47 2.43 -7.38 0.89
C ILE A 47 3.09 -8.14 2.04
N ALA A 48 4.11 -7.54 2.68
CA ALA A 48 4.80 -8.17 3.81
C ALA A 48 3.86 -8.34 5.01
N MET A 49 3.04 -7.32 5.31
CA MET A 49 2.05 -7.38 6.38
C MET A 49 0.97 -8.42 6.10
N ASP A 50 0.44 -8.48 4.87
CA ASP A 50 -0.56 -9.46 4.44
C ASP A 50 -0.05 -10.89 4.61
N LYS A 51 1.18 -11.15 4.20
CA LYS A 51 1.82 -12.46 4.36
C LYS A 51 1.92 -12.88 5.84
N LEU A 52 2.35 -11.98 6.73
CA LEU A 52 2.41 -12.25 8.16
C LEU A 52 1.02 -12.52 8.75
N TRP A 53 0.00 -11.81 8.24
CA TRP A 53 -1.38 -12.04 8.63
C TRP A 53 -1.86 -13.44 8.20
N GLU A 54 -1.60 -13.84 6.96
CA GLU A 54 -1.92 -15.18 6.44
C GLU A 54 -1.21 -16.29 7.23
N GLU A 55 0.04 -16.06 7.63
CA GLU A 55 0.84 -16.99 8.45
C GLU A 55 0.41 -17.01 9.93
N GLY A 56 -0.43 -16.04 10.38
CA GLY A 56 -0.84 -15.87 11.77
C GLY A 56 0.26 -15.30 12.68
N ASP A 57 1.33 -14.75 12.09
CA ASP A 57 2.39 -14.05 12.83
C ASP A 57 1.98 -12.60 13.15
N PHE A 58 0.97 -12.47 13.99
CA PHE A 58 0.45 -11.15 14.39
C PHE A 58 1.47 -10.32 15.19
N ASP A 59 2.44 -10.96 15.84
CA ASP A 59 3.50 -10.23 16.54
C ASP A 59 4.53 -9.65 15.57
N GLY A 60 4.87 -10.40 14.52
CA GLY A 60 5.73 -9.92 13.43
C GLY A 60 5.15 -8.71 12.70
N MET A 61 3.83 -8.62 12.55
CA MET A 61 3.17 -7.48 11.92
C MET A 61 3.53 -6.13 12.57
N ARG A 62 3.90 -6.10 13.87
CA ARG A 62 4.29 -4.86 14.58
C ARG A 62 5.48 -4.15 13.94
N GLU A 63 6.36 -4.87 13.27
CA GLU A 63 7.51 -4.26 12.60
C GLU A 63 7.11 -3.36 11.43
N HIS A 64 5.97 -3.66 10.81
CA HIS A 64 5.41 -2.91 9.68
C HIS A 64 4.42 -1.82 10.10
N ILE A 65 4.07 -1.73 11.38
CA ILE A 65 3.05 -0.82 11.91
C ILE A 65 3.70 0.21 12.84
N SER A 66 3.37 1.49 12.64
CA SER A 66 3.78 2.58 13.53
C SER A 66 3.14 2.44 14.91
N ASP A 67 3.85 2.85 15.97
CA ASP A 67 3.34 2.83 17.34
C ASP A 67 2.07 3.67 17.52
N SER A 68 1.93 4.74 16.75
CA SER A 68 0.78 5.64 16.76
C SER A 68 -0.28 5.31 15.69
N ALA A 69 -0.17 4.14 15.05
CA ALA A 69 -1.09 3.76 14.00
C ALA A 69 -2.54 3.67 14.47
N ARG A 70 -3.46 3.97 13.55
CA ARG A 70 -4.91 3.85 13.76
C ARG A 70 -5.50 2.96 12.68
N PHE A 71 -6.34 2.03 13.10
CA PHE A 71 -7.04 1.07 12.26
C PHE A 71 -8.54 1.34 12.35
N VAL A 72 -9.18 1.63 11.24
CA VAL A 72 -10.61 1.93 11.16
C VAL A 72 -11.29 0.81 10.37
N TRP A 73 -12.14 0.05 11.05
CA TRP A 73 -12.92 -1.02 10.45
C TRP A 73 -14.14 -0.49 9.69
N GLU A 74 -14.68 -1.32 8.80
CA GLU A 74 -15.85 -1.00 7.98
C GLU A 74 -17.11 -0.62 8.79
N ASP A 75 -17.17 -1.01 10.07
CA ASP A 75 -18.25 -0.65 11.00
C ASP A 75 -17.97 0.63 11.80
N GLY A 76 -16.82 1.27 11.54
CA GLY A 76 -16.41 2.52 12.18
C GLY A 76 -15.66 2.35 13.48
N ARG A 77 -15.41 1.11 13.97
CA ARG A 77 -14.53 0.89 15.13
C ARG A 77 -13.13 1.36 14.82
N VAL A 78 -12.49 1.99 15.80
CA VAL A 78 -11.12 2.50 15.69
C VAL A 78 -10.24 1.80 16.71
N HIS A 79 -9.17 1.18 16.25
CA HIS A 79 -8.20 0.49 17.10
C HIS A 79 -6.83 1.18 16.99
N SER A 80 -6.10 1.21 18.09
CA SER A 80 -4.65 1.39 18.13
C SER A 80 -3.96 0.14 17.58
N ARG A 81 -2.63 0.23 17.35
CA ARG A 81 -1.86 -0.94 16.93
C ARG A 81 -2.08 -2.16 17.82
N GLU A 82 -2.00 -1.99 19.15
CA GLU A 82 -2.12 -3.10 20.08
C GLU A 82 -3.54 -3.67 20.14
N GLU A 83 -4.56 -2.83 20.07
CA GLU A 83 -5.95 -3.29 20.00
C GLU A 83 -6.22 -4.05 18.70
N PHE A 84 -5.67 -3.59 17.59
CA PHE A 84 -5.76 -4.28 16.29
C PHE A 84 -5.13 -5.68 16.38
N ILE A 85 -3.86 -5.78 16.79
CA ILE A 85 -3.15 -7.06 16.93
C ILE A 85 -3.89 -8.00 17.91
N ASN A 86 -4.37 -7.48 19.04
CA ASN A 86 -5.10 -8.29 19.99
C ASN A 86 -6.47 -8.75 19.45
N SER A 87 -7.13 -7.94 18.63
CA SER A 87 -8.40 -8.33 18.00
C SER A 87 -8.18 -9.50 17.03
N LEU A 88 -7.11 -9.50 16.23
CA LEU A 88 -6.77 -10.60 15.34
C LEU A 88 -6.46 -11.89 16.11
N LYS A 89 -5.70 -11.79 17.20
CA LYS A 89 -5.38 -12.95 18.07
C LYS A 89 -6.59 -13.56 18.77
N SER A 90 -7.60 -12.75 19.07
CA SER A 90 -8.81 -13.19 19.76
C SER A 90 -9.93 -13.62 18.81
N ASP A 91 -9.77 -13.45 17.52
CA ASP A 91 -10.80 -13.83 16.57
C ASP A 91 -11.03 -15.33 16.56
N THR A 92 -12.28 -15.71 16.54
CA THR A 92 -12.71 -17.12 16.56
C THR A 92 -13.11 -17.63 15.19
N LEU A 93 -13.19 -16.75 14.21
CA LEU A 93 -13.52 -17.08 12.83
C LEU A 93 -12.26 -17.45 12.04
N MET A 94 -12.46 -18.14 10.96
CA MET A 94 -11.40 -18.48 10.02
C MET A 94 -11.63 -17.70 8.74
N TYR A 95 -10.58 -17.11 8.22
CA TYR A 95 -10.61 -16.38 6.97
C TYR A 95 -9.65 -17.01 5.98
N SER A 96 -10.06 -17.06 4.73
CA SER A 96 -9.17 -17.30 3.61
C SER A 96 -9.40 -16.21 2.58
N TRP A 97 -8.35 -15.74 1.95
CA TRP A 97 -8.48 -14.66 0.97
C TRP A 97 -7.50 -14.80 -0.18
N THR A 98 -7.78 -14.06 -1.25
CA THR A 98 -6.84 -13.77 -2.32
C THR A 98 -6.52 -12.29 -2.30
N PHE A 99 -5.25 -11.95 -2.40
CA PHE A 99 -4.77 -10.60 -2.59
C PHE A 99 -4.78 -10.32 -4.10
N ASP A 100 -5.79 -9.60 -4.58
CA ASP A 100 -6.03 -9.50 -6.02
C ASP A 100 -5.18 -8.42 -6.69
N TRP A 101 -5.00 -7.27 -6.02
CA TRP A 101 -4.28 -6.14 -6.57
C TRP A 101 -3.86 -5.14 -5.50
N ALA A 102 -2.79 -4.39 -5.78
CA ALA A 102 -2.39 -3.21 -5.00
C ALA A 102 -1.69 -2.18 -5.89
N PHE A 103 -1.82 -0.91 -5.51
CA PHE A 103 -1.05 0.19 -6.09
C PHE A 103 -0.86 1.29 -5.06
N SER A 104 0.19 2.10 -5.23
CA SER A 104 0.44 3.24 -4.35
C SER A 104 0.25 4.56 -5.09
N VAL A 105 -0.22 5.57 -4.34
CA VAL A 105 -0.33 6.96 -4.79
C VAL A 105 0.21 7.89 -3.72
N LYS A 106 0.71 9.04 -4.15
CA LYS A 106 1.15 10.12 -3.25
C LYS A 106 0.73 11.46 -3.82
N ASP A 107 0.57 12.44 -2.96
CA ASP A 107 0.52 13.83 -3.37
C ASP A 107 1.93 14.45 -3.40
N ASP A 108 2.04 15.61 -4.02
CA ASP A 108 3.32 16.30 -4.18
C ASP A 108 3.57 17.30 -3.02
N ASN A 109 2.99 17.02 -1.84
CA ASN A 109 3.14 17.84 -0.67
C ASN A 109 4.55 17.67 -0.05
N PRO A 110 5.41 18.68 -0.09
CA PRO A 110 6.77 18.56 0.42
C PRO A 110 6.87 18.46 1.95
N GLN A 111 5.77 18.72 2.65
CA GLN A 111 5.70 18.68 4.12
C GLN A 111 5.23 17.33 4.66
N GLU A 112 4.62 16.51 3.82
CA GLU A 112 4.06 15.21 4.21
C GLU A 112 4.57 14.11 3.27
N ILE A 113 5.68 13.47 3.64
CA ILE A 113 6.24 12.35 2.88
C ILE A 113 5.49 11.07 3.31
N ASN A 114 4.24 10.96 2.86
CA ASN A 114 3.41 9.78 3.08
C ASN A 114 2.92 9.27 1.72
N GLU A 115 2.70 7.97 1.64
CA GLU A 115 2.11 7.35 0.46
C GLU A 115 0.88 6.54 0.85
N TRP A 116 -0.17 6.62 0.05
CA TRP A 116 -1.32 5.75 0.19
C TRP A 116 -1.15 4.51 -0.66
N VAL A 117 -1.39 3.35 -0.07
CA VAL A 117 -1.54 2.08 -0.81
C VAL A 117 -3.00 1.68 -0.77
N ASN A 118 -3.58 1.43 -1.93
CA ASN A 118 -4.89 0.82 -2.06
C ASN A 118 -4.73 -0.64 -2.47
N ALA A 119 -5.45 -1.55 -1.80
CA ALA A 119 -5.40 -2.98 -2.05
C ALA A 119 -6.80 -3.60 -2.07
N GLY A 120 -6.97 -4.67 -2.83
CA GLY A 120 -8.23 -5.38 -2.96
C GLY A 120 -8.10 -6.86 -2.65
N PHE A 121 -9.06 -7.38 -1.88
CA PHE A 121 -9.08 -8.76 -1.40
C PHE A 121 -10.44 -9.41 -1.63
N ASN A 122 -10.46 -10.67 -2.06
CA ASN A 122 -11.64 -11.52 -1.99
C ASN A 122 -11.53 -12.44 -0.78
N VAL A 123 -12.45 -12.31 0.15
CA VAL A 123 -12.42 -12.97 1.46
C VAL A 123 -13.57 -13.97 1.57
N VAL A 124 -13.27 -15.15 2.10
CA VAL A 124 -14.25 -16.15 2.52
C VAL A 124 -14.13 -16.32 4.04
N GLU A 125 -15.23 -16.11 4.72
CA GLU A 125 -15.36 -16.28 6.16
C GLU A 125 -15.99 -17.65 6.46
N THR A 126 -15.36 -18.42 7.35
CA THR A 126 -15.83 -19.74 7.74
C THR A 126 -15.83 -19.93 9.25
N THR A 127 -16.67 -20.86 9.73
CA THR A 127 -16.56 -21.37 11.09
C THR A 127 -15.35 -22.29 11.23
N LYS A 128 -14.96 -22.63 12.45
CA LYS A 128 -13.93 -23.66 12.74
C LYS A 128 -14.35 -25.06 12.24
N SER A 129 -15.64 -25.32 12.05
CA SER A 129 -16.15 -26.56 11.46
C SER A 129 -16.09 -26.59 9.92
N GLY A 130 -15.73 -25.47 9.30
CA GLY A 130 -15.59 -25.34 7.84
C GLY A 130 -16.84 -24.84 7.12
N ASP A 131 -17.90 -24.49 7.84
CA ASP A 131 -19.12 -23.94 7.23
C ASP A 131 -18.86 -22.51 6.77
N THR A 132 -19.17 -22.20 5.51
CA THR A 132 -19.04 -20.84 4.97
C THR A 132 -20.12 -19.94 5.56
N LEU A 133 -19.71 -18.86 6.22
CA LEU A 133 -20.59 -17.83 6.77
C LEU A 133 -20.87 -16.71 5.76
N GLY A 134 -19.86 -16.35 4.96
CA GLY A 134 -19.99 -15.28 4.00
C GLY A 134 -18.84 -15.20 3.01
N ARG A 135 -19.07 -14.38 1.99
CA ARG A 135 -18.05 -13.95 1.02
C ARG A 135 -18.15 -12.45 0.84
N ALA A 136 -17.01 -11.80 0.78
CA ALA A 136 -16.95 -10.36 0.60
C ALA A 136 -15.75 -9.94 -0.23
N HIS A 137 -15.86 -8.79 -0.85
CA HIS A 137 -14.71 -8.06 -1.39
C HIS A 137 -14.37 -6.94 -0.42
N TYR A 138 -13.11 -6.89 0.02
CA TYR A 138 -12.57 -5.79 0.82
C TYR A 138 -11.73 -4.89 -0.06
N ASN A 139 -11.91 -3.58 0.09
CA ASN A 139 -11.05 -2.56 -0.43
C ASN A 139 -10.41 -1.85 0.76
N GLU A 140 -9.10 -1.86 0.81
CA GLU A 140 -8.31 -1.39 1.95
C GLU A 140 -7.37 -0.28 1.54
N TRP A 141 -7.23 0.70 2.42
CA TRP A 141 -6.31 1.81 2.26
C TRP A 141 -5.33 1.87 3.42
N TYR A 142 -4.06 1.97 3.08
CA TYR A 142 -2.94 2.03 4.02
C TYR A 142 -2.17 3.31 3.81
N LEU A 143 -1.97 4.10 4.87
CA LEU A 143 -1.07 5.25 4.84
C LEU A 143 0.31 4.82 5.32
N ILE A 144 1.27 4.81 4.42
CA ILE A 144 2.67 4.50 4.70
C ILE A 144 3.39 5.81 5.02
N ASN A 145 3.97 5.90 6.21
CA ASN A 145 4.68 7.08 6.67
C ASN A 145 6.13 7.12 6.13
N LYS A 146 6.84 8.22 6.42
CA LYS A 146 8.25 8.41 6.01
C LYS A 146 9.22 7.33 6.51
N ASP A 147 8.87 6.60 7.57
CA ASP A 147 9.67 5.53 8.15
C ASP A 147 9.36 4.16 7.50
N GLY A 148 8.54 4.14 6.46
CA GLY A 148 8.12 2.92 5.76
C GLY A 148 7.17 2.05 6.59
N LYS A 149 6.37 2.65 7.48
CA LYS A 149 5.43 1.93 8.34
C LYS A 149 3.99 2.39 8.11
N ILE A 150 3.06 1.47 8.28
CA ILE A 150 1.62 1.75 8.25
C ILE A 150 1.28 2.63 9.46
N SER A 151 0.79 3.83 9.21
CA SER A 151 0.38 4.80 10.23
C SER A 151 -1.14 4.97 10.33
N PHE A 152 -1.85 4.60 9.27
CA PHE A 152 -3.30 4.59 9.23
C PHE A 152 -3.78 3.50 8.27
N TRP A 153 -4.88 2.87 8.61
CA TRP A 153 -5.56 1.88 7.79
C TRP A 153 -7.06 2.01 7.91
N PHE A 154 -7.78 1.81 6.84
CA PHE A 154 -9.21 1.58 6.86
C PHE A 154 -9.63 0.61 5.75
N ASN A 155 -10.71 -0.10 5.98
CA ASN A 155 -11.31 -0.96 4.99
C ASN A 155 -12.77 -0.60 4.68
N THR A 156 -13.23 -1.07 3.54
CA THR A 156 -14.63 -1.11 3.15
C THR A 156 -14.97 -2.51 2.69
N LYS A 157 -16.19 -2.96 3.00
CA LYS A 157 -16.66 -4.33 2.71
C LYS A 157 -17.86 -4.29 1.77
N ALA A 158 -17.77 -5.05 0.69
CA ALA A 158 -18.91 -5.33 -0.19
C ALA A 158 -19.25 -6.82 -0.09
N ASN A 159 -20.40 -7.13 0.49
CA ASN A 159 -20.89 -8.52 0.59
C ASN A 159 -21.30 -9.06 -0.79
N ARG A 160 -21.06 -10.34 -1.03
CA ARG A 160 -21.40 -11.08 -2.27
C ARG A 160 -22.34 -12.23 -1.97
#